data_011890143c8f74235d6e5106f317d61c
#
_entry.id   011890143c8f74235d6e5106f317d61c
#
_cell.length_a   1.000
_cell.length_b   1.000
_cell.length_c   1.000
_cell.angle_alpha   90.00
_cell.angle_beta   90.00
_cell.angle_gamma   90.00
#
_symmetry.space_group_name_H-M   'P 1'
#
loop_
_entity.id
_entity.type
_entity.pdbx_description
1 polymer ?
#
loop_
_entity_poly.entity_id
_entity_poly.type
_entity_poly.pdbx_seq_one_letter_code
_entity_poly.pdbx_strand_id
1 'polypeptide(L)'
;MNHLTAHKREYTRNRGNLYLAFELGSKEWKLGFSVGFGQRPRERVVWAGDLVGVRREIERAKKRFGLSGEVRVLSCYEAGRDGFWLHRYLVHLGVSSLVVDSSSVEVNRRARRAKTDRMDLGKFVSMLMRYDNGERKVWSVVRIPTAEQEDSRQLHRDLVAL
;
A
#
# COMPACT_ATOMS: atom_id res chain seq x y z
N MET A 1 29.17 12.05 27.76
CA MET A 1 28.11 12.88 27.17
C MET A 1 27.65 12.26 25.87
N ASN A 2 26.40 12.16 25.63
CA ASN A 2 25.73 11.66 24.40
C ASN A 2 25.60 10.14 24.15
N HIS A 3 25.62 9.32 25.18
CA HIS A 3 25.17 7.94 25.03
C HIS A 3 23.67 7.79 24.69
N LEU A 4 22.85 8.75 25.11
CA LEU A 4 21.40 8.77 24.84
C LEU A 4 21.05 9.01 23.36
N THR A 5 21.88 9.77 22.64
CA THR A 5 21.62 10.08 21.22
C THR A 5 22.02 8.92 20.31
N ALA A 6 23.05 8.18 20.64
CA ALA A 6 23.48 7.00 19.90
C ALA A 6 22.49 5.85 20.05
N HIS A 7 22.01 5.59 21.28
CA HIS A 7 20.98 4.57 21.54
C HIS A 7 19.65 4.87 20.85
N LYS A 8 19.26 6.15 20.79
CA LYS A 8 18.02 6.55 20.11
C LYS A 8 18.12 6.38 18.60
N ARG A 9 19.30 6.56 18.01
CA ARG A 9 19.56 6.32 16.58
C ARG A 9 19.62 4.84 16.22
N GLU A 10 20.17 4.00 17.07
CA GLU A 10 20.19 2.55 16.87
C GLU A 10 18.81 1.92 17.02
N TYR A 11 18.03 2.38 18.00
CA TYR A 11 16.67 1.93 18.24
C TYR A 11 15.72 2.28 17.10
N THR A 12 15.91 3.44 16.46
CA THR A 12 15.14 3.84 15.26
C THR A 12 15.57 3.07 14.00
N ARG A 13 16.83 2.71 13.88
CA ARG A 13 17.34 1.94 12.74
C ARG A 13 16.83 0.49 12.70
N ASN A 14 16.59 -0.14 13.83
CA ASN A 14 16.20 -1.56 13.93
C ASN A 14 14.70 -1.82 13.94
N ARG A 15 13.85 -0.78 13.97
CA ARG A 15 12.39 -0.90 14.02
C ARG A 15 11.66 -0.18 12.90
N GLY A 16 12.37 0.32 11.92
CA GLY A 16 11.74 1.00 10.80
C GLY A 16 11.00 0.03 9.91
N ASN A 17 9.71 0.29 9.69
CA ASN A 17 8.96 -0.28 8.58
C ASN A 17 8.80 0.79 7.52
N LEU A 18 8.74 0.38 6.26
CA LEU A 18 8.35 1.26 5.17
C LEU A 18 6.89 0.96 4.81
N TYR A 19 6.05 1.96 4.90
CA TYR A 19 4.64 1.86 4.53
C TYR A 19 4.42 2.48 3.16
N LEU A 20 3.67 1.78 2.33
CA LEU A 20 3.40 2.16 0.94
C LEU A 20 1.91 2.01 0.64
N ALA A 21 1.26 3.11 0.25
CA ALA A 21 -0.09 3.08 -0.28
C ALA A 21 -0.07 3.39 -1.78
N PHE A 22 -0.92 2.70 -2.52
CA PHE A 22 -1.11 2.94 -3.95
C PHE A 22 -2.47 3.56 -4.21
N GLU A 23 -2.50 4.54 -5.10
CA GLU A 23 -3.70 4.97 -5.80
C GLU A 23 -3.53 4.56 -7.27
N LEU A 24 -4.32 3.57 -7.71
CA LEU A 24 -4.21 2.96 -9.02
C LEU A 24 -5.12 3.67 -10.02
N GLY A 25 -4.57 4.61 -10.77
CA GLY A 25 -5.27 5.27 -11.87
C GLY A 25 -5.14 4.48 -13.18
N SER A 26 -5.91 4.85 -14.19
CA SER A 26 -5.88 4.20 -15.50
C SER A 26 -4.62 4.50 -16.30
N LYS A 27 -4.04 5.67 -16.13
CA LYS A 27 -2.84 6.13 -16.85
C LYS A 27 -1.59 6.10 -15.98
N GLU A 28 -1.74 6.45 -14.73
CA GLU A 28 -0.63 6.54 -13.78
C GLU A 28 -1.04 6.05 -12.40
N TRP A 29 -0.06 5.57 -11.67
CA TRP A 29 -0.22 5.16 -10.28
C TRP A 29 0.51 6.13 -9.37
N LYS A 30 -0.15 6.53 -8.30
CA LYS A 30 0.47 7.32 -7.23
C LYS A 30 0.88 6.42 -6.09
N LEU A 31 2.10 6.61 -5.62
CA LEU A 31 2.70 5.86 -4.52
C LEU A 31 2.96 6.82 -3.38
N GLY A 32 2.45 6.51 -2.19
CA GLY A 32 2.71 7.27 -0.98
C GLY A 32 3.53 6.46 0.00
N PHE A 33 4.69 6.96 0.38
CA PHE A 33 5.63 6.29 1.31
C PHE A 33 5.71 7.03 2.63
N SER A 34 5.71 6.30 3.74
CA SER A 34 5.95 6.85 5.07
C SER A 34 6.65 5.85 5.97
N VAL A 35 7.32 6.37 6.99
CA VAL A 35 7.99 5.55 8.02
C VAL A 35 7.34 5.72 9.39
N GLY A 36 6.35 6.56 9.54
CA GLY A 36 5.67 6.78 10.83
C GLY A 36 4.58 7.84 10.78
N PHE A 37 3.80 7.88 11.85
CA PHE A 37 2.72 8.84 12.01
C PHE A 37 3.22 10.28 12.09
N GLY A 38 2.34 11.22 11.73
CA GLY A 38 2.62 12.65 11.82
C GLY A 38 3.54 13.18 10.74
N GLN A 39 3.91 12.35 9.77
CA GLN A 39 4.75 12.74 8.64
C GLN A 39 3.90 12.81 7.37
N ARG A 40 4.15 13.82 6.56
CA ARG A 40 3.59 13.88 5.22
C ARG A 40 4.21 12.76 4.37
N PRO A 41 3.41 11.93 3.67
CA PRO A 41 3.97 10.87 2.84
C PRO A 41 4.80 11.45 1.69
N ARG A 42 5.85 10.74 1.34
CA ARG A 42 6.58 11.00 0.11
C ARG A 42 5.78 10.44 -1.06
N GLU A 43 5.31 11.32 -1.93
CA GLU A 43 4.51 10.94 -3.09
C GLU A 43 5.38 10.77 -4.34
N ARG A 44 5.14 9.69 -5.07
CA ARG A 44 5.79 9.39 -6.34
C ARG A 44 4.74 8.93 -7.34
N VAL A 45 5.04 9.08 -8.60
CA VAL A 45 4.15 8.69 -9.70
C VAL A 45 4.92 7.77 -10.63
N VAL A 46 4.27 6.69 -11.04
CA VAL A 46 4.75 5.80 -12.10
C VAL A 46 3.63 5.61 -13.13
N TRP A 47 3.97 5.22 -14.33
CA TRP A 47 2.96 4.84 -15.31
C TRP A 47 2.18 3.61 -14.83
N ALA A 48 0.89 3.55 -15.14
CA ALA A 48 0.08 2.39 -14.80
C ALA A 48 0.69 1.11 -15.39
N GLY A 49 0.89 0.11 -14.53
CA GLY A 49 1.49 -1.17 -14.93
C GLY A 49 3.02 -1.20 -14.97
N ASP A 50 3.69 -0.10 -14.68
CA ASP A 50 5.15 -0.05 -14.65
C ASP A 50 5.72 -0.68 -13.37
N LEU A 51 5.82 -2.01 -13.35
CA LEU A 51 6.31 -2.78 -12.20
C LEU A 51 7.79 -2.50 -11.90
N VAL A 52 8.59 -2.29 -12.92
CA VAL A 52 10.01 -1.90 -12.76
C VAL A 52 10.10 -0.54 -12.07
N GLY A 53 9.25 0.39 -12.45
CA GLY A 53 9.13 1.70 -11.81
C GLY A 53 8.70 1.60 -10.35
N VAL A 54 7.75 0.73 -10.02
CA VAL A 54 7.33 0.47 -8.64
C VAL A 54 8.50 -0.02 -7.81
N ARG A 55 9.22 -1.03 -8.27
CA ARG A 55 10.40 -1.56 -7.59
C ARG A 55 11.45 -0.49 -7.36
N ARG A 56 11.74 0.29 -8.39
CA ARG A 56 12.72 1.39 -8.32
C ARG A 56 12.32 2.43 -7.25
N GLU A 57 11.06 2.81 -7.20
CA GLU A 57 10.57 3.78 -6.21
C GLU A 57 10.62 3.24 -4.78
N ILE A 58 10.37 1.94 -4.59
CA ILE A 58 10.53 1.29 -3.28
C ILE A 58 12.00 1.38 -2.82
N GLU A 59 12.95 1.03 -3.68
CA GLU A 59 14.37 1.12 -3.37
C GLU A 59 14.84 2.56 -3.10
N ARG A 60 14.33 3.52 -3.87
CA ARG A 60 14.60 4.94 -3.63
C ARG A 60 14.03 5.42 -2.30
N ALA A 61 12.84 4.98 -1.92
CA ALA A 61 12.25 5.31 -0.63
C ALA A 61 13.08 4.76 0.53
N LYS A 62 13.54 3.53 0.45
CA LYS A 62 14.43 2.94 1.45
C LYS A 62 15.68 3.80 1.65
N LYS A 63 16.32 4.21 0.58
CA LYS A 63 17.50 5.09 0.62
C LYS A 63 17.16 6.46 1.19
N ARG A 64 16.07 7.06 0.74
CA ARG A 64 15.62 8.39 1.17
C ARG A 64 15.37 8.45 2.67
N PHE A 65 14.80 7.42 3.24
CA PHE A 65 14.51 7.32 4.67
C PHE A 65 15.65 6.70 5.48
N GLY A 66 16.78 6.38 4.88
CA GLY A 66 17.92 5.78 5.55
C GLY A 66 17.66 4.39 6.11
N LEU A 67 16.81 3.61 5.46
CA LEU A 67 16.43 2.28 5.88
C LEU A 67 17.38 1.22 5.31
N SER A 68 17.48 0.07 6.00
CA SER A 68 18.15 -1.11 5.47
C SER A 68 17.43 -1.61 4.20
N GLY A 69 18.18 -2.21 3.27
CA GLY A 69 17.60 -2.88 2.10
C GLY A 69 16.65 -4.03 2.47
N GLU A 70 16.82 -4.62 3.67
CA GLU A 70 16.00 -5.72 4.20
C GLU A 70 14.86 -5.24 5.10
N VAL A 71 14.58 -3.93 5.18
CA VAL A 71 13.48 -3.40 5.97
C VAL A 71 12.16 -4.01 5.52
N ARG A 72 11.28 -4.29 6.48
CA ARG A 72 9.91 -4.73 6.16
C ARG A 72 9.17 -3.63 5.43
N VAL A 73 8.65 -3.96 4.25
CA VAL A 73 7.76 -3.08 3.48
C VAL A 73 6.35 -3.64 3.56
N LEU A 74 5.42 -2.82 4.01
CA LEU A 74 3.99 -3.12 4.05
C LEU A 74 3.28 -2.20 3.07
N SER A 75 2.47 -2.78 2.19
CA SER A 75 1.73 -2.03 1.18
C SER A 75 0.23 -2.28 1.24
N CYS A 76 -0.53 -1.35 0.70
CA CYS A 76 -1.97 -1.50 0.49
C CYS A 76 -2.43 -0.81 -0.80
N TYR A 77 -3.47 -1.37 -1.40
CA TYR A 77 -4.25 -0.73 -2.46
C TYR A 77 -5.69 -1.22 -2.43
N GLU A 78 -6.60 -0.44 -2.98
CA GLU A 78 -8.01 -0.82 -3.07
C GLU A 78 -8.22 -1.87 -4.16
N ALA A 79 -9.03 -2.89 -3.86
CA ALA A 79 -9.48 -3.86 -4.87
C ALA A 79 -10.23 -3.13 -6.00
N GLY A 80 -9.90 -3.46 -7.24
CA GLY A 80 -10.46 -2.81 -8.41
C GLY A 80 -10.25 -3.65 -9.66
N ARG A 81 -10.41 -3.00 -10.82
CA ARG A 81 -10.33 -3.65 -12.14
C ARG A 81 -8.97 -4.27 -12.46
N ASP A 82 -7.90 -3.81 -11.83
CA ASP A 82 -6.55 -4.32 -12.06
C ASP A 82 -6.29 -5.68 -11.39
N GLY A 83 -7.28 -6.21 -10.65
CA GLY A 83 -7.18 -7.54 -10.05
C GLY A 83 -6.07 -7.65 -9.00
N PHE A 84 -5.40 -8.80 -8.99
CA PHE A 84 -4.42 -9.15 -7.94
C PHE A 84 -2.99 -9.35 -8.46
N TRP A 85 -2.73 -9.06 -9.70
CA TRP A 85 -1.39 -9.24 -10.27
C TRP A 85 -0.34 -8.32 -9.64
N LEU A 86 -0.71 -7.09 -9.26
CA LEU A 86 0.17 -6.20 -8.50
C LEU A 86 0.49 -6.79 -7.12
N HIS A 87 -0.51 -7.33 -6.43
CA HIS A 87 -0.31 -8.01 -5.15
C HIS A 87 0.69 -9.16 -5.28
N ARG A 88 0.53 -10.01 -6.27
CA ARG A 88 1.44 -11.14 -6.52
C ARG A 88 2.86 -10.68 -6.80
N TYR A 89 3.01 -9.62 -7.58
CA TYR A 89 4.32 -9.03 -7.85
C TYR A 89 4.97 -8.47 -6.58
N LEU A 90 4.23 -7.74 -5.77
CA LEU A 90 4.73 -7.19 -4.50
C LEU A 90 5.16 -8.31 -3.54
N VAL A 91 4.36 -9.36 -3.41
CA VAL A 91 4.71 -10.54 -2.60
C VAL A 91 6.00 -11.19 -3.13
N HIS A 92 6.16 -11.29 -4.44
CA HIS A 92 7.38 -11.80 -5.06
C HIS A 92 8.62 -10.95 -4.70
N LEU A 93 8.45 -9.63 -4.55
CA LEU A 93 9.51 -8.73 -4.09
C LEU A 93 9.79 -8.81 -2.59
N GLY A 94 9.04 -9.60 -1.84
CA GLY A 94 9.13 -9.68 -0.38
C GLY A 94 8.33 -8.59 0.36
N VAL A 95 7.47 -7.87 -0.33
CA VAL A 95 6.59 -6.87 0.26
C VAL A 95 5.34 -7.55 0.85
N SER A 96 4.96 -7.19 2.08
CA SER A 96 3.67 -7.59 2.64
C SER A 96 2.58 -6.72 2.01
N SER A 97 1.73 -7.32 1.18
CA SER A 97 0.72 -6.60 0.41
C SER A 97 -0.68 -6.89 0.90
N LEU A 98 -1.44 -5.85 1.18
CA LEU A 98 -2.85 -5.91 1.54
C LEU A 98 -3.67 -5.32 0.40
N VAL A 99 -4.67 -6.07 -0.05
CA VAL A 99 -5.71 -5.57 -0.94
C VAL A 99 -6.94 -5.31 -0.09
N VAL A 100 -7.44 -4.09 -0.08
CA VAL A 100 -8.54 -3.70 0.80
C VAL A 100 -9.83 -3.50 0.03
N ASP A 101 -10.94 -3.86 0.66
CA ASP A 101 -12.26 -3.60 0.12
C ASP A 101 -12.60 -2.12 0.31
N SER A 102 -12.75 -1.40 -0.80
CA SER A 102 -13.04 0.03 -0.81
C SER A 102 -14.33 0.38 -0.07
N SER A 103 -15.33 -0.49 -0.09
CA SER A 103 -16.60 -0.27 0.62
C SER A 103 -16.47 -0.36 2.14
N SER A 104 -15.45 -1.05 2.65
CA SER A 104 -15.19 -1.26 4.07
C SER A 104 -14.36 -0.17 4.72
N VAL A 105 -13.74 0.69 3.91
CA VAL A 105 -12.82 1.71 4.42
C VAL A 105 -13.56 2.70 5.30
N GLU A 106 -13.00 2.95 6.50
CA GLU A 106 -13.53 3.94 7.42
C GLU A 106 -13.42 5.33 6.81
N VAL A 107 -14.57 5.90 6.43
CA VAL A 107 -14.65 7.23 5.83
C VAL A 107 -15.53 8.13 6.71
N ASN A 108 -15.15 9.38 6.85
CA ASN A 108 -16.03 10.36 7.44
C ASN A 108 -17.29 10.47 6.57
N ARG A 109 -18.47 10.13 7.14
CA ARG A 109 -19.76 10.15 6.43
C ARG A 109 -20.09 11.52 5.80
N ARG A 110 -19.57 12.61 6.36
CA ARG A 110 -19.72 13.97 5.80
C ARG A 110 -18.90 14.16 4.53
N ALA A 111 -17.76 13.49 4.41
CA ALA A 111 -16.91 13.54 3.23
C ALA A 111 -17.48 12.70 2.07
N ARG A 112 -18.33 11.69 2.32
CA ARG A 112 -18.98 10.87 1.28
C ARG A 112 -19.91 11.66 0.35
N ARG A 113 -20.34 12.85 0.74
CA ARG A 113 -21.19 13.72 -0.09
C ARG A 113 -20.42 14.55 -1.11
N ALA A 114 -19.10 14.64 -0.99
CA ALA A 114 -18.29 15.30 -1.99
C ALA A 114 -17.95 14.29 -3.11
N LYS A 115 -18.33 14.61 -4.35
CA LYS A 115 -18.21 13.72 -5.54
C LYS A 115 -16.79 13.31 -5.92
N THR A 116 -15.77 13.72 -5.18
CA THR A 116 -14.36 13.59 -5.54
C THR A 116 -13.53 12.90 -4.47
N ASP A 117 -14.18 12.25 -3.49
CA ASP A 117 -13.45 11.63 -2.39
C ASP A 117 -12.83 10.30 -2.78
N ARG A 118 -11.85 10.41 -3.64
CA ARG A 118 -10.75 9.45 -3.60
C ARG A 118 -10.03 9.67 -2.28
N MET A 119 -9.81 8.60 -1.55
CA MET A 119 -9.03 8.66 -0.34
C MET A 119 -7.66 9.22 -0.67
N ASP A 120 -7.29 10.32 -0.03
CA ASP A 120 -5.98 10.90 -0.10
C ASP A 120 -4.92 9.86 0.32
N LEU A 121 -3.82 9.80 -0.39
CA LEU A 121 -2.72 8.89 -0.09
C LEU A 121 -2.24 9.02 1.36
N GLY A 122 -2.21 10.23 1.90
CA GLY A 122 -1.84 10.47 3.28
C GLY A 122 -2.75 9.75 4.27
N LYS A 123 -4.05 9.82 4.05
CA LYS A 123 -5.04 9.09 4.86
C LYS A 123 -4.90 7.58 4.67
N PHE A 124 -4.67 7.14 3.46
CA PHE A 124 -4.53 5.72 3.16
C PHE A 124 -3.28 5.11 3.81
N VAL A 125 -2.15 5.80 3.75
CA VAL A 125 -0.93 5.41 4.48
C VAL A 125 -1.18 5.40 5.99
N SER A 126 -1.86 6.41 6.53
CA SER A 126 -2.20 6.48 7.95
C SER A 126 -3.07 5.30 8.38
N MET A 127 -4.06 4.93 7.59
CA MET A 127 -4.91 3.76 7.87
C MET A 127 -4.13 2.45 7.80
N LEU A 128 -3.19 2.33 6.86
CA LEU A 128 -2.29 1.18 6.78
C LEU A 128 -1.45 1.04 8.07
N MET A 129 -0.90 2.12 8.57
CA MET A 129 -0.15 2.14 9.82
C MET A 129 -1.03 1.80 11.03
N ARG A 130 -2.24 2.33 11.09
CA ARG A 130 -3.22 2.00 12.14
C ARG A 130 -3.57 0.52 12.11
N TYR A 131 -3.85 -0.02 10.94
CA TYR A 131 -4.14 -1.45 10.78
C TYR A 131 -2.96 -2.32 11.24
N ASP A 132 -1.74 -1.98 10.82
CA ASP A 132 -0.52 -2.69 11.24
C ASP A 132 -0.29 -2.62 12.75
N ASN A 133 -0.69 -1.53 13.39
CA ASN A 133 -0.59 -1.34 14.84
C ASN A 133 -1.76 -1.93 15.64
N GLY A 134 -2.64 -2.69 15.01
CA GLY A 134 -3.68 -3.47 15.67
C GLY A 134 -5.11 -2.98 15.49
N GLU A 135 -5.35 -1.83 14.87
CA GLU A 135 -6.70 -1.34 14.58
C GLU A 135 -7.31 -2.06 13.36
N ARG A 136 -7.75 -3.30 13.56
CA ARG A 136 -8.21 -4.19 12.48
C ARG A 136 -9.54 -3.78 11.85
N LYS A 137 -10.29 -2.87 12.49
CA LYS A 137 -11.59 -2.39 12.00
C LYS A 137 -11.53 -1.23 11.03
N VAL A 138 -10.34 -0.68 10.73
CA VAL A 138 -10.22 0.44 9.79
C VAL A 138 -10.68 0.07 8.37
N TRP A 139 -10.54 -1.20 8.00
CA TRP A 139 -11.01 -1.78 6.74
C TRP A 139 -11.09 -3.29 6.79
N SER A 140 -11.67 -3.88 5.73
CA SER A 140 -11.63 -5.32 5.49
C SER A 140 -10.57 -5.62 4.42
N VAL A 141 -9.73 -6.61 4.70
CA VAL A 141 -8.74 -7.10 3.75
C VAL A 141 -9.36 -8.17 2.88
N VAL A 142 -9.20 -8.03 1.58
CA VAL A 142 -9.74 -8.99 0.60
C VAL A 142 -8.93 -10.28 0.65
N ARG A 143 -9.62 -11.40 0.67
CA ARG A 143 -9.00 -12.71 0.49
C ARG A 143 -8.53 -12.86 -0.95
N ILE A 144 -7.23 -13.03 -1.15
CA ILE A 144 -6.64 -13.13 -2.47
C ILE A 144 -6.91 -14.54 -3.02
N PRO A 145 -7.57 -14.68 -4.19
CA PRO A 145 -7.73 -15.97 -4.84
C PRO A 145 -6.40 -16.45 -5.41
N THR A 146 -6.27 -17.76 -5.62
CA THR A 146 -5.17 -18.30 -6.42
C THR A 146 -5.31 -17.84 -7.88
N ALA A 147 -4.20 -17.88 -8.65
CA ALA A 147 -4.27 -17.56 -10.08
C ALA A 147 -5.31 -18.42 -10.82
N GLU A 148 -5.37 -19.72 -10.49
CA GLU A 148 -6.37 -20.64 -11.06
C GLU A 148 -7.81 -20.26 -10.71
N GLN A 149 -8.08 -19.84 -9.46
CA GLN A 149 -9.40 -19.37 -9.05
C GLN A 149 -9.80 -18.08 -9.75
N GLU A 150 -8.86 -17.18 -9.98
CA GLU A 150 -9.09 -15.93 -10.70
C GLU A 150 -9.42 -16.18 -12.16
N ASP A 151 -8.68 -17.06 -12.83
CA ASP A 151 -8.92 -17.47 -14.20
C ASP A 151 -10.30 -18.12 -14.37
N SER A 152 -10.69 -18.99 -13.45
CA SER A 152 -12.02 -19.62 -13.45
C SER A 152 -13.15 -18.59 -13.30
N ARG A 153 -12.96 -17.57 -12.48
CA ARG A 153 -13.94 -16.47 -12.33
C ARG A 153 -14.04 -15.62 -13.59
N GLN A 154 -12.93 -15.38 -14.27
CA GLN A 154 -12.92 -14.65 -15.53
C GLN A 154 -13.66 -15.42 -16.62
N LEU A 155 -13.37 -16.70 -16.78
CA LEU A 155 -14.07 -17.59 -17.73
C LEU A 155 -15.57 -17.62 -17.47
N HIS A 156 -15.99 -17.70 -16.21
CA HIS A 156 -17.40 -17.69 -15.85
C HIS A 156 -18.08 -16.36 -16.23
N ARG A 157 -17.43 -15.24 -15.99
CA ARG A 157 -17.95 -13.92 -16.40
C ARG A 157 -18.08 -13.79 -17.90
N ASP A 158 -17.10 -14.28 -18.65
CA ASP A 158 -17.09 -14.23 -20.09
C ASP A 158 -18.22 -15.12 -20.68
N LEU A 159 -18.48 -16.28 -20.07
CA LEU A 159 -19.58 -17.17 -20.47
C LEU A 159 -20.97 -16.55 -20.18
N VAL A 160 -21.13 -15.86 -19.08
CA VAL A 160 -22.39 -15.19 -18.71
C VAL A 160 -22.66 -13.96 -19.58
N ALA A 161 -21.62 -13.31 -20.12
CA ALA A 161 -21.74 -12.16 -21.00
C ALA A 161 -22.08 -12.50 -22.45
N LEU A 162 -22.05 -13.78 -22.83
CA LEU A 162 -22.46 -14.28 -24.14
C LEU A 162 -23.99 -14.50 -24.20
#